data_47f96f429ee2fc77e95b3134d54fee48
#
_entry.id   47f96f429ee2fc77e95b3134d54fee48
#
_cell.length_a   1.000
_cell.length_b   1.000
_cell.length_c   1.000
_cell.angle_alpha   90.00
_cell.angle_beta   90.00
_cell.angle_gamma   90.00
#
_symmetry.space_group_name_H-M   'P 1'
#
loop_
_entity.id
_entity.type
_entity.pdbx_description
1 polymer ?
#
loop_
_entity_poly.entity_id
_entity_poly.type
_entity_poly.pdbx_seq_one_letter_code
_entity_poly.pdbx_strand_id
1 'polypeptide(L)'
;SVERIKPLLDNARSKFRQLKLNSILTQHSDGGWGWLQKAPFDAIIVTAAPEELPEALIEQLVEGGQLIIPVGKKGEQELFIVKR
;
A
#
# COMPACT_ATOMS: atom_id res chain seq x y z
N SER A 1 2.86 -6.42 1.55
CA SER A 1 2.03 -6.03 0.40
C SER A 1 0.57 -6.41 0.64
N VAL A 2 -0.33 -5.51 0.31
CA VAL A 2 -1.77 -5.71 0.52
C VAL A 2 -2.49 -5.61 -0.82
N GLU A 3 -3.35 -6.57 -1.14
CA GLU A 3 -4.13 -6.62 -2.39
C GLU A 3 -5.53 -7.13 -2.11
N ARG A 4 -6.55 -6.43 -2.63
CA ARG A 4 -7.95 -6.84 -2.44
C ARG A 4 -8.47 -7.80 -3.51
N ILE A 5 -7.81 -7.84 -4.67
CA ILE A 5 -8.23 -8.69 -5.78
C ILE A 5 -7.46 -10.00 -5.71
N LYS A 6 -8.16 -11.07 -5.32
CA LYS A 6 -7.54 -12.37 -5.03
C LYS A 6 -6.70 -12.94 -6.18
N PRO A 7 -7.18 -12.95 -7.45
CA PRO A 7 -6.34 -13.45 -8.55
C PRO A 7 -5.04 -12.68 -8.73
N LEU A 8 -5.04 -11.36 -8.52
CA LEU A 8 -3.83 -10.55 -8.60
C LEU A 8 -2.86 -10.89 -7.46
N LEU A 9 -3.39 -11.11 -6.26
CA LEU A 9 -2.58 -11.50 -5.12
C LEU A 9 -1.94 -12.87 -5.34
N ASP A 10 -2.71 -13.84 -5.82
CA ASP A 10 -2.19 -15.19 -6.10
C ASP A 10 -1.09 -15.16 -7.15
N ASN A 11 -1.24 -14.33 -8.18
CA ASN A 11 -0.23 -14.14 -9.21
C ASN A 11 1.05 -13.52 -8.63
N ALA A 12 0.91 -12.51 -7.79
CA ALA A 12 2.05 -11.88 -7.11
C ALA A 12 2.78 -12.88 -6.22
N ARG A 13 2.04 -13.66 -5.43
CA ARG A 13 2.61 -14.71 -4.57
C ARG A 13 3.39 -15.73 -5.36
N SER A 14 2.87 -16.15 -6.52
CA SER A 14 3.55 -17.08 -7.41
C SER A 14 4.87 -16.49 -7.91
N LYS A 15 4.87 -15.24 -8.34
CA LYS A 15 6.09 -14.55 -8.79
C LYS A 15 7.12 -14.39 -7.67
N PHE A 16 6.69 -14.08 -6.46
CA PHE A 16 7.60 -13.99 -5.30
C PHE A 16 8.28 -15.32 -5.02
N ARG A 17 7.54 -16.44 -5.12
CA ARG A 17 8.12 -17.77 -4.97
C ARG A 17 9.13 -18.09 -6.07
N GLN A 18 8.79 -17.77 -7.33
CA GLN A 18 9.70 -17.99 -8.47
C GLN A 18 11.01 -17.23 -8.33
N LEU A 19 10.93 -16.00 -7.80
CA LEU A 19 12.09 -15.14 -7.60
C LEU A 19 12.78 -15.36 -6.25
N LYS A 20 12.28 -16.31 -5.45
CA LYS A 20 12.79 -16.63 -4.11
C LYS A 20 12.79 -15.44 -3.16
N LEU A 21 11.78 -14.57 -3.29
CA LEU A 21 11.58 -13.40 -2.42
C LEU A 21 10.74 -13.81 -1.21
N ASN A 22 11.34 -14.52 -0.28
CA ASN A 22 10.64 -15.13 0.85
C ASN A 22 10.34 -14.17 2.01
N SER A 23 10.93 -12.98 1.98
CA SER A 23 10.72 -11.96 3.02
C SER A 23 9.51 -11.05 2.77
N ILE A 24 8.87 -11.17 1.62
CA ILE A 24 7.69 -10.36 1.29
C ILE A 24 6.45 -11.00 1.91
N LEU A 25 5.85 -10.31 2.86
CA LEU A 25 4.58 -10.72 3.47
C LEU A 25 3.43 -10.15 2.66
N THR A 26 2.35 -10.92 2.52
CA THR A 26 1.18 -10.52 1.74
C THR A 26 -0.10 -10.69 2.55
N GLN A 27 -1.08 -9.84 2.28
CA GLN A 27 -2.41 -9.92 2.88
C GLN A 27 -3.48 -9.66 1.82
N HIS A 28 -4.55 -10.46 1.87
CA HIS A 28 -5.75 -10.24 1.07
C HIS A 28 -6.69 -9.32 1.83
N SER A 29 -6.67 -8.04 1.50
CA SER A 29 -7.47 -7.02 2.17
C SER A 29 -7.54 -5.75 1.33
N ASP A 30 -8.42 -4.81 1.71
CA ASP A 30 -8.45 -3.48 1.12
C ASP A 30 -7.24 -2.68 1.61
N GLY A 31 -6.40 -2.23 0.67
CA GLY A 31 -5.20 -1.46 0.98
C GLY A 31 -5.48 -0.11 1.66
N GLY A 32 -6.70 0.45 1.50
CA GLY A 32 -7.08 1.69 2.17
C GLY A 32 -7.09 1.60 3.69
N TRP A 33 -7.23 0.38 4.23
CA TRP A 33 -7.16 0.14 5.68
C TRP A 33 -5.73 -0.07 6.18
N GLY A 34 -4.76 -0.19 5.27
CA GLY A 34 -3.40 -0.53 5.61
C GLY A 34 -3.26 -1.94 6.17
N TRP A 35 -2.31 -2.13 7.04
CA TRP A 35 -2.07 -3.42 7.72
C TRP A 35 -1.66 -3.14 9.17
N LEU A 36 -2.66 -2.93 10.01
CA LEU A 36 -2.45 -2.47 11.39
C LEU A 36 -1.55 -3.40 12.21
N GLN A 37 -1.69 -4.73 12.03
CA GLN A 37 -0.90 -5.70 12.79
C GLN A 37 0.61 -5.61 12.49
N LYS A 38 0.97 -5.04 11.36
CA LYS A 38 2.38 -4.88 10.96
C LYS A 38 2.88 -3.45 11.09
N ALA A 39 1.98 -2.51 11.43
CA ALA A 39 2.34 -1.11 11.64
C ALA A 39 3.20 -0.95 12.91
N PRO A 40 3.96 0.14 13.06
CA PRO A 40 4.11 1.22 12.08
C PRO A 40 5.09 0.91 10.96
N PHE A 41 4.97 1.64 9.86
CA PHE A 41 5.81 1.48 8.67
C PHE A 41 6.73 2.66 8.47
N ASP A 42 7.93 2.41 7.95
CA ASP A 42 8.89 3.47 7.60
C ASP A 42 8.46 4.24 6.35
N ALA A 43 7.84 3.53 5.41
CA ALA A 43 7.33 4.10 4.18
C ALA A 43 6.18 3.26 3.64
N ILE A 44 5.23 3.90 2.98
CA ILE A 44 4.10 3.24 2.33
C ILE A 44 4.01 3.77 0.90
N ILE A 45 3.91 2.86 -0.06
CA ILE A 45 3.68 3.20 -1.47
C ILE A 45 2.34 2.63 -1.88
N VAL A 46 1.47 3.48 -2.40
CA VAL A 46 0.16 3.09 -2.91
C VAL A 46 0.15 3.25 -4.42
N THR A 47 -0.24 2.20 -5.13
CA THR A 47 -0.17 2.15 -6.59
C THR A 47 -1.52 2.32 -7.28
N ALA A 48 -2.57 2.57 -6.51
CA ALA A 48 -3.90 2.87 -7.04
C ALA A 48 -4.41 4.16 -6.40
N ALA A 49 -5.03 5.03 -7.19
CA ALA A 49 -5.44 6.35 -6.73
C ALA A 49 -6.80 6.32 -6.03
N PRO A 50 -6.86 6.57 -4.71
CA PRO A 50 -8.13 6.90 -4.06
C PRO A 50 -8.55 8.32 -4.41
N GLU A 51 -9.82 8.64 -4.24
CA GLU A 51 -10.32 10.00 -4.46
C GLU A 51 -9.83 10.96 -3.37
N GLU A 52 -9.63 10.45 -2.15
CA GLU A 52 -9.19 11.22 -1.00
C GLU A 52 -8.00 10.55 -0.32
N LEU A 53 -7.21 11.33 0.39
CA LEU A 53 -6.05 10.84 1.12
C LEU A 53 -6.49 9.95 2.29
N PRO A 54 -6.09 8.66 2.35
CA PRO A 54 -6.53 7.76 3.41
C PRO A 54 -5.75 8.02 4.71
N GLU A 55 -6.42 8.58 5.70
CA GLU A 55 -5.81 8.90 7.01
C GLU A 55 -5.26 7.66 7.72
N ALA A 56 -5.91 6.51 7.55
CA ALA A 56 -5.46 5.26 8.16
C ALA A 56 -4.02 4.90 7.78
N LEU A 57 -3.61 5.21 6.55
CA LEU A 57 -2.24 4.94 6.09
C LEU A 57 -1.24 5.91 6.74
N ILE A 58 -1.63 7.16 6.90
CA ILE A 58 -0.77 8.15 7.56
C ILE A 58 -0.54 7.76 9.02
N GLU A 59 -1.60 7.34 9.71
CA GLU A 59 -1.54 6.91 11.11
C GLU A 59 -0.65 5.68 11.31
N GLN A 60 -0.47 4.87 10.27
CA GLN A 60 0.37 3.67 10.32
C GLN A 60 1.82 3.92 9.95
N LEU A 61 2.20 5.16 9.68
CA LEU A 61 3.59 5.54 9.47
C LEU A 61 4.29 5.83 10.80
N VAL A 62 5.58 5.55 10.87
CA VAL A 62 6.41 6.07 11.95
C VAL A 62 6.52 7.59 11.82
N GLU A 63 6.88 8.28 12.89
CA GLU A 63 7.19 9.71 12.81
C GLU A 63 8.39 9.89 11.86
N GLY A 64 8.24 10.81 10.91
CA GLY A 64 9.21 10.99 9.84
C GLY A 64 9.03 10.05 8.65
N GLY A 65 8.11 9.08 8.74
CA GLY A 65 7.80 8.18 7.64
C GLY A 65 7.09 8.87 6.49
N GLN A 66 7.14 8.28 5.31
CA GLN A 66 6.58 8.88 4.09
C GLN A 66 5.55 7.98 3.44
N LEU A 67 4.47 8.60 2.97
CA LEU A 67 3.45 7.97 2.13
C LEU A 67 3.57 8.55 0.72
N ILE A 68 3.72 7.67 -0.26
CA ILE A 68 3.74 8.05 -1.67
C ILE A 68 2.47 7.49 -2.29
N ILE A 69 1.60 8.37 -2.80
CA ILE A 69 0.25 7.99 -3.20
C ILE A 69 -0.30 8.92 -4.27
N PRO A 70 -0.87 8.38 -5.35
CA PRO A 70 -1.68 9.19 -6.26
C PRO A 70 -3.05 9.41 -5.65
N VAL A 71 -3.58 10.63 -5.72
CA VAL A 71 -4.90 10.99 -5.18
C VAL A 71 -5.66 11.77 -6.22
N GLY A 72 -6.95 11.51 -6.32
CA GLY A 72 -7.84 12.25 -7.18
C GLY A 72 -8.76 11.35 -7.98
N LYS A 73 -9.74 11.99 -8.65
CA LYS A 73 -10.67 11.32 -9.55
C LYS A 73 -9.98 10.93 -10.84
N LYS A 74 -10.55 9.98 -11.57
CA LYS A 74 -10.04 9.54 -12.86
C LYS A 74 -9.83 10.76 -13.80
N GLY A 75 -8.60 10.87 -14.33
CA GLY A 75 -8.22 11.98 -15.19
C GLY A 75 -7.73 13.23 -14.46
N GLU A 76 -7.86 13.29 -13.13
CA GLU A 76 -7.44 14.43 -12.31
C GLU A 76 -6.53 14.01 -11.17
N GLN A 77 -5.79 12.91 -11.36
CA GLN A 77 -4.93 12.36 -10.32
C GLN A 77 -3.60 13.10 -10.24
N GLU A 78 -3.15 13.34 -9.01
CA GLU A 78 -1.84 13.92 -8.74
C GLU A 78 -1.08 13.02 -7.77
N LEU A 79 0.24 12.96 -7.94
CA LEU A 79 1.11 12.20 -7.05
C LEU A 79 1.47 13.05 -5.84
N PHE A 80 1.22 12.52 -4.65
CA PHE A 80 1.54 13.19 -3.39
C PHE A 80 2.63 12.43 -2.63
N ILE A 81 3.48 13.19 -1.97
CA ILE A 81 4.41 12.66 -0.99
C ILE A 81 4.01 13.31 0.34
N VAL A 82 3.52 12.47 1.26
CA VAL A 82 3.06 12.92 2.58
C VAL A 82 4.04 12.44 3.63
N LYS A 83 4.58 13.36 4.41
CA LYS A 83 5.49 13.05 5.49
C LYS A 83 4.77 13.19 6.83
N ARG A 84 4.85 12.17 7.66
CA ARG A 84 4.26 12.20 9.00
C ARG A 84 5.10 12.99 10.00
#